data_1d134195c58a34a3f0c2faf7701f8d60
#
_entry.id   1d134195c58a34a3f0c2faf7701f8d60
#
_cell.length_a   1.000
_cell.length_b   1.000
_cell.length_c   1.000
_cell.angle_alpha   90.00
_cell.angle_beta   90.00
_cell.angle_gamma   90.00
#
_symmetry.space_group_name_H-M   'P 1'
#
loop_
_entity.id
_entity.type
_entity.pdbx_description
1 polymer ?
#
loop_
_entity_poly.entity_id
_entity_poly.type
_entity_poly.pdbx_seq_one_letter_code
_entity_poly.pdbx_strand_id
1 'polypeptide(L)'
;MGLGLLALALIVQLLVVPAAWAGPVNWQEVTATAEGRQWWDSGSLRRNREGHVTVLSRFQPTPADDRTPAAGKASEPTTPRARNDARLYVMELDCDQGLFRDTSVNGLPQFGAQWLPVGNDDLTAEVLRQACEAAPA
;
A
#
# COMPACT_ATOMS: atom_id res chain seq x y z
N MET A 1 17.58 -50.19 -12.85
CA MET A 1 16.45 -49.41 -13.37
C MET A 1 15.72 -48.55 -12.35
N GLY A 2 16.04 -48.58 -11.09
CA GLY A 2 15.34 -47.82 -10.04
C GLY A 2 15.84 -46.36 -9.82
N LEU A 3 17.06 -46.03 -10.12
CA LEU A 3 17.65 -44.72 -9.84
C LEU A 3 17.12 -43.60 -10.77
N GLY A 4 16.78 -43.93 -12.01
CA GLY A 4 16.30 -42.94 -12.99
C GLY A 4 14.88 -42.44 -12.70
N LEU A 5 14.03 -43.30 -12.17
CA LEU A 5 12.65 -42.94 -11.82
C LEU A 5 12.57 -42.06 -10.58
N LEU A 6 13.44 -42.30 -9.60
CA LEU A 6 13.53 -41.46 -8.40
C LEU A 6 14.04 -40.04 -8.72
N ALA A 7 15.01 -39.91 -9.62
CA ALA A 7 15.52 -38.61 -10.03
C ALA A 7 14.46 -37.80 -10.82
N LEU A 8 13.66 -38.43 -11.64
CA LEU A 8 12.57 -37.78 -12.37
C LEU A 8 11.45 -37.31 -11.45
N ALA A 9 11.12 -38.07 -10.42
CA ALA A 9 10.10 -37.70 -9.44
C ALA A 9 10.54 -36.48 -8.59
N LEU A 10 11.81 -36.34 -8.27
CA LEU A 10 12.36 -35.21 -7.53
C LEU A 10 12.36 -33.90 -8.36
N ILE A 11 12.60 -34.02 -9.67
CA ILE A 11 12.60 -32.84 -10.58
C ILE A 11 11.18 -32.31 -10.76
N VAL A 12 10.18 -33.17 -10.82
CA VAL A 12 8.76 -32.73 -10.97
C VAL A 12 8.27 -32.00 -9.72
N GLN A 13 8.75 -32.32 -8.55
CA GLN A 13 8.36 -31.63 -7.32
C GLN A 13 8.95 -30.21 -7.20
N LEU A 14 10.10 -29.95 -7.84
CA LEU A 14 10.71 -28.63 -7.86
C LEU A 14 9.99 -27.63 -8.80
N LEU A 15 9.11 -28.11 -9.69
CA LEU A 15 8.36 -27.24 -10.62
C LEU A 15 6.99 -26.83 -10.11
N VAL A 16 6.55 -27.33 -8.96
CA VAL A 16 5.33 -26.87 -8.29
C VAL A 16 5.71 -25.63 -7.47
N VAL A 17 6.00 -24.51 -8.14
CA VAL A 17 6.03 -23.20 -7.52
C VAL A 17 4.59 -22.94 -7.06
N PRO A 18 4.30 -22.80 -5.76
CA PRO A 18 2.99 -22.35 -5.36
C PRO A 18 2.74 -21.02 -6.02
N ALA A 19 1.73 -20.95 -6.88
CA ALA A 19 1.28 -19.68 -7.44
C ALA A 19 1.08 -18.74 -6.23
N ALA A 20 1.91 -17.71 -6.14
CA ALA A 20 1.70 -16.66 -5.16
C ALA A 20 0.30 -16.11 -5.45
N TRP A 21 -0.63 -16.38 -4.55
CA TRP A 21 -2.01 -15.93 -4.66
C TRP A 21 -2.01 -14.42 -4.41
N ALA A 22 -1.59 -13.65 -5.42
CA ALA A 22 -1.99 -12.28 -5.53
C ALA A 22 -3.46 -12.32 -5.93
N GLY A 23 -4.35 -12.20 -4.95
CA GLY A 23 -5.77 -12.02 -5.22
C GLY A 23 -5.99 -10.78 -6.10
N PRO A 24 -7.14 -10.67 -6.78
CA PRO A 24 -7.43 -9.47 -7.54
C PRO A 24 -7.40 -8.26 -6.62
N VAL A 25 -6.77 -7.17 -7.10
CA VAL A 25 -6.75 -5.89 -6.40
C VAL A 25 -8.18 -5.37 -6.29
N ASN A 26 -8.59 -4.99 -5.09
CA ASN A 26 -9.91 -4.44 -4.81
C ASN A 26 -9.78 -3.12 -4.04
N TRP A 27 -9.60 -2.03 -4.79
CA TRP A 27 -9.40 -0.70 -4.23
C TRP A 27 -10.66 -0.15 -3.58
N GLN A 28 -10.52 0.24 -2.32
CA GLN A 28 -11.50 0.99 -1.54
C GLN A 28 -10.99 2.42 -1.38
N GLU A 29 -11.73 3.40 -1.87
CA GLU A 29 -11.38 4.81 -1.72
C GLU A 29 -11.87 5.33 -0.37
N VAL A 30 -11.01 6.05 0.35
CA VAL A 30 -11.41 6.83 1.52
C VAL A 30 -11.87 8.23 1.11
N THR A 31 -12.54 8.94 2.00
CA THR A 31 -13.00 10.31 1.70
C THR A 31 -11.82 11.19 1.33
N ALA A 32 -11.87 11.79 0.13
CA ALA A 32 -10.83 12.68 -0.36
C ALA A 32 -10.72 13.95 0.51
N THR A 33 -9.50 14.46 0.60
CA THR A 33 -9.19 15.72 1.31
C THR A 33 -8.58 16.74 0.34
N ALA A 34 -8.31 17.94 0.84
CA ALA A 34 -7.57 18.96 0.07
C ALA A 34 -6.15 18.51 -0.32
N GLU A 35 -5.57 17.57 0.41
CA GLU A 35 -4.23 17.04 0.15
C GLU A 35 -4.21 16.05 -1.01
N GLY A 36 -5.30 15.30 -1.21
CA GLY A 36 -5.38 14.31 -2.26
C GLY A 36 -6.44 13.25 -2.04
N ARG A 37 -6.24 12.13 -2.72
CA ARG A 37 -7.08 10.94 -2.67
C ARG A 37 -6.25 9.73 -2.25
N GLN A 38 -6.84 8.86 -1.46
CA GLN A 38 -6.19 7.64 -1.01
C GLN A 38 -7.11 6.44 -1.14
N TRP A 39 -6.52 5.30 -1.45
CA TRP A 39 -7.19 4.00 -1.57
C TRP A 39 -6.41 2.97 -0.80
N TRP A 40 -7.09 1.96 -0.33
CA TRP A 40 -6.49 0.76 0.22
C TRP A 40 -7.08 -0.48 -0.48
N ASP A 41 -6.27 -1.53 -0.60
CA ASP A 41 -6.67 -2.75 -1.28
C ASP A 41 -7.18 -3.78 -0.28
N SER A 42 -8.50 -4.01 -0.27
CA SER A 42 -9.11 -4.99 0.62
C SER A 42 -8.69 -6.43 0.31
N GLY A 43 -8.24 -6.71 -0.91
CA GLY A 43 -7.68 -8.00 -1.30
C GLY A 43 -6.28 -8.28 -0.73
N SER A 44 -5.56 -7.23 -0.32
CA SER A 44 -4.20 -7.34 0.21
C SER A 44 -4.11 -7.50 1.72
N LEU A 45 -5.23 -7.36 2.43
CA LEU A 45 -5.25 -7.43 3.89
C LEU A 45 -4.67 -8.75 4.41
N ARG A 46 -3.72 -8.66 5.31
CA ARG A 46 -3.11 -9.80 6.00
C ARG A 46 -2.86 -9.41 7.45
N ARG A 47 -3.10 -10.34 8.36
CA ARG A 47 -2.70 -10.20 9.76
C ARG A 47 -1.44 -11.00 10.00
N ASN A 48 -0.41 -10.37 10.56
CA ASN A 48 0.82 -11.05 10.91
C ASN A 48 0.72 -11.74 12.29
N ARG A 49 1.79 -12.45 12.68
CA ARG A 49 1.83 -13.18 13.95
C ARG A 49 1.79 -12.28 15.19
N GLU A 50 2.18 -11.04 15.03
CA GLU A 50 2.18 -10.01 16.08
C GLU A 50 0.82 -9.34 16.24
N GLY A 51 -0.14 -9.66 15.36
CA GLY A 51 -1.48 -9.11 15.37
C GLY A 51 -1.64 -7.85 14.52
N HIS A 52 -0.57 -7.34 13.90
CA HIS A 52 -0.62 -6.18 13.04
C HIS A 52 -1.24 -6.52 11.67
N VAL A 53 -1.88 -5.55 11.07
CA VAL A 53 -2.50 -5.68 9.75
C VAL A 53 -1.59 -5.07 8.69
N THR A 54 -1.30 -5.83 7.63
CA THR A 54 -0.60 -5.32 6.46
C THR A 54 -1.60 -5.03 5.36
N VAL A 55 -1.46 -3.90 4.68
CA VAL A 55 -2.34 -3.45 3.60
C VAL A 55 -1.56 -2.70 2.53
N LEU A 56 -1.93 -2.92 1.27
CA LEU A 56 -1.47 -2.11 0.14
C LEU A 56 -2.32 -0.83 0.06
N SER A 57 -1.69 0.33 -0.02
CA SER A 57 -2.36 1.62 -0.14
C SER A 57 -1.76 2.44 -1.28
N ARG A 58 -2.60 3.23 -1.92
CA ARG A 58 -2.21 4.15 -2.98
C ARG A 58 -2.66 5.55 -2.63
N PHE A 59 -1.77 6.51 -2.71
CA PHE A 59 -2.04 7.94 -2.54
C PHE A 59 -1.80 8.69 -3.84
N GLN A 60 -2.68 9.63 -4.16
CA GLN A 60 -2.54 10.56 -5.26
C GLN A 60 -2.73 11.98 -4.74
N PRO A 61 -1.68 12.82 -4.75
CA PRO A 61 -1.80 14.20 -4.31
C PRO A 61 -2.70 15.01 -5.25
N THR A 62 -3.36 16.02 -4.70
CA THR A 62 -4.06 17.02 -5.51
C THR A 62 -3.04 17.81 -6.33
N PRO A 63 -3.25 17.96 -7.66
CA PRO A 63 -2.37 18.79 -8.48
C PRO A 63 -2.22 20.21 -7.90
N ALA A 64 -1.00 20.78 -8.02
CA ALA A 64 -0.72 22.10 -7.49
C ALA A 64 -1.59 23.22 -8.11
N ASP A 65 -2.08 22.99 -9.33
CA ASP A 65 -2.93 23.94 -10.06
C ASP A 65 -4.36 24.01 -9.51
N ASP A 66 -4.83 22.97 -8.83
CA ASP A 66 -6.16 22.92 -8.20
C ASP A 66 -6.16 23.44 -6.75
N ARG A 67 -5.00 23.72 -6.20
CA ARG A 67 -4.89 24.43 -4.92
C ARG A 67 -5.14 25.89 -5.20
N THR A 68 -6.20 26.45 -4.61
CA THR A 68 -6.64 27.86 -4.74
C THR A 68 -5.46 28.81 -4.96
N PRO A 69 -5.44 29.63 -6.03
CA PRO A 69 -4.30 30.47 -6.34
C PRO A 69 -4.12 31.51 -5.25
N ALA A 70 -3.05 31.37 -4.47
CA ALA A 70 -2.48 32.50 -3.76
C ALA A 70 -1.98 33.46 -4.84
N ALA A 71 -2.56 34.65 -4.88
CA ALA A 71 -2.30 35.69 -5.87
C ALA A 71 -0.80 35.94 -6.09
N GLY A 72 -0.35 35.87 -7.35
CA GLY A 72 0.86 36.53 -7.83
C GLY A 72 2.02 35.58 -8.12
N LYS A 73 2.07 35.08 -9.36
CA LYS A 73 3.19 35.20 -10.30
C LYS A 73 2.88 34.33 -11.52
N ALA A 74 2.90 34.96 -12.70
CA ALA A 74 2.91 34.27 -13.97
C ALA A 74 4.16 33.37 -14.01
N SER A 75 3.94 32.08 -13.96
CA SER A 75 4.95 31.04 -14.16
C SER A 75 4.85 30.50 -15.56
N GLU A 76 5.99 30.42 -16.24
CA GLU A 76 6.21 29.82 -17.54
C GLU A 76 5.47 28.50 -17.71
N PRO A 77 5.14 28.11 -18.96
CA PRO A 77 4.47 26.86 -19.25
C PRO A 77 5.41 25.68 -18.90
N THR A 78 5.31 25.23 -17.66
CA THR A 78 6.04 24.04 -17.20
C THR A 78 5.32 22.81 -17.75
N THR A 79 6.04 22.05 -18.53
CA THR A 79 5.70 20.70 -19.05
C THR A 79 4.81 19.92 -18.09
N PRO A 80 3.80 19.19 -18.57
CA PRO A 80 2.87 18.46 -17.70
C PRO A 80 3.58 17.30 -16.99
N ARG A 81 4.19 17.62 -15.85
CA ARG A 81 4.87 16.68 -14.96
C ARG A 81 3.93 16.11 -13.89
N ALA A 82 2.66 16.52 -13.90
CA ALA A 82 1.69 16.27 -12.83
C ALA A 82 0.99 14.90 -12.90
N ARG A 83 1.36 13.99 -13.80
CA ARG A 83 0.60 12.76 -13.99
C ARG A 83 1.06 11.54 -13.20
N ASN A 84 2.19 11.60 -12.49
CA ASN A 84 2.77 10.40 -11.85
C ASN A 84 3.24 10.60 -10.40
N ASP A 85 2.67 11.55 -9.66
CA ASP A 85 2.98 11.72 -8.24
C ASP A 85 2.21 10.73 -7.34
N ALA A 86 1.50 9.76 -7.94
CA ALA A 86 0.87 8.69 -7.20
C ALA A 86 1.94 7.83 -6.52
N ARG A 87 1.74 7.55 -5.23
CA ARG A 87 2.64 6.72 -4.41
C ARG A 87 1.92 5.46 -3.98
N LEU A 88 2.65 4.36 -4.02
CA LEU A 88 2.19 3.06 -3.56
C LEU A 88 2.91 2.72 -2.26
N TYR A 89 2.15 2.38 -1.23
CA TYR A 89 2.65 2.03 0.08
C TYR A 89 2.27 0.60 0.44
N VAL A 90 3.17 -0.10 1.09
CA VAL A 90 2.80 -1.25 1.91
C VAL A 90 2.82 -0.74 3.35
N MET A 91 1.66 -0.64 3.93
CA MET A 91 1.47 -0.15 5.30
C MET A 91 1.34 -1.32 6.26
N GLU A 92 1.91 -1.19 7.43
CA GLU A 92 1.65 -2.06 8.57
C GLU A 92 0.93 -1.24 9.64
N LEU A 93 -0.17 -1.77 10.14
CA LEU A 93 -1.10 -1.10 11.05
C LEU A 93 -1.15 -1.83 12.37
N ASP A 94 -0.95 -1.12 13.47
CA ASP A 94 -1.26 -1.56 14.82
C ASP A 94 -2.66 -1.05 15.19
N CYS A 95 -3.64 -1.91 15.01
CA CYS A 95 -5.04 -1.55 15.22
C CYS A 95 -5.38 -1.26 16.69
N ASP A 96 -4.65 -1.86 17.61
CA ASP A 96 -4.89 -1.71 19.04
C ASP A 96 -4.37 -0.35 19.53
N GLN A 97 -3.23 0.10 19.01
CA GLN A 97 -2.61 1.36 19.40
C GLN A 97 -2.92 2.52 18.46
N GLY A 98 -3.54 2.26 17.30
CA GLY A 98 -3.82 3.28 16.30
C GLY A 98 -2.55 3.84 15.65
N LEU A 99 -1.54 2.99 15.46
CA LEU A 99 -0.26 3.36 14.86
C LEU A 99 -0.13 2.75 13.46
N PHE A 100 0.70 3.39 12.64
CA PHE A 100 1.07 2.86 11.33
C PHE A 100 2.56 3.02 11.06
N ARG A 101 3.06 2.26 10.10
CA ARG A 101 4.36 2.48 9.48
C ARG A 101 4.32 2.01 8.03
N ASP A 102 5.09 2.68 7.18
CA ASP A 102 5.26 2.28 5.79
C ASP A 102 6.46 1.33 5.69
N THR A 103 6.21 0.08 5.36
CA THR A 103 7.27 -0.92 5.20
C THR A 103 7.84 -0.96 3.79
N SER A 104 7.11 -0.37 2.82
CA SER A 104 7.58 -0.16 1.45
C SER A 104 6.93 1.08 0.84
N VAL A 105 7.68 1.82 0.05
CA VAL A 105 7.20 2.96 -0.75
C VAL A 105 7.63 2.75 -2.20
N ASN A 106 6.64 2.74 -3.11
CA ASN A 106 6.86 2.49 -4.55
C ASN A 106 7.72 1.24 -4.83
N GLY A 107 7.48 0.17 -4.06
CA GLY A 107 8.20 -1.09 -4.17
C GLY A 107 9.59 -1.12 -3.51
N LEU A 108 10.04 -0.01 -2.90
CA LEU A 108 11.31 0.07 -2.20
C LEU A 108 11.12 -0.18 -0.70
N PRO A 109 11.75 -1.21 -0.11
CA PRO A 109 11.65 -1.48 1.31
C PRO A 109 12.14 -0.32 2.16
N GLN A 110 11.45 -0.03 3.25
CA GLN A 110 11.80 0.99 4.24
C GLN A 110 12.37 0.30 5.49
N PHE A 111 13.68 0.04 5.48
CA PHE A 111 14.35 -0.59 6.62
C PHE A 111 14.39 0.36 7.82
N GLY A 112 13.95 -0.13 8.99
CA GLY A 112 13.90 0.66 10.21
C GLY A 112 12.73 1.66 10.27
N ALA A 113 11.68 1.45 9.49
CA ALA A 113 10.46 2.26 9.57
C ALA A 113 9.92 2.30 11.01
N GLN A 114 9.70 3.51 11.53
CA GLN A 114 9.20 3.75 12.88
C GLN A 114 7.68 3.70 12.91
N TRP A 115 7.11 3.24 14.02
CA TRP A 115 5.70 3.38 14.30
C TRP A 115 5.34 4.84 14.54
N LEU A 116 4.33 5.33 13.82
CA LEU A 116 3.88 6.72 13.86
C LEU A 116 2.39 6.77 14.20
N PRO A 117 1.96 7.75 15.00
CA PRO A 117 0.54 8.05 15.12
C PRO A 117 0.03 8.72 13.82
N VAL A 118 -1.22 8.51 13.48
CA VAL A 118 -1.83 9.15 12.29
C VAL A 118 -1.90 10.69 12.40
N GLY A 119 -1.87 11.23 13.61
CA GLY A 119 -1.86 12.67 13.84
C GLY A 119 -3.06 13.38 13.19
N ASN A 120 -2.77 14.39 12.36
CA ASN A 120 -3.75 15.15 11.60
C ASN A 120 -3.89 14.66 10.14
N ASP A 121 -3.38 13.47 9.84
CA ASP A 121 -3.52 12.86 8.52
C ASP A 121 -4.84 12.10 8.44
N ASP A 122 -5.89 12.80 8.01
CA ASP A 122 -7.25 12.25 7.91
C ASP A 122 -7.33 11.09 6.92
N LEU A 123 -6.54 11.10 5.85
CA LEU A 123 -6.51 10.02 4.85
C LEU A 123 -5.95 8.73 5.45
N THR A 124 -4.79 8.81 6.09
CA THR A 124 -4.15 7.66 6.74
C THR A 124 -5.01 7.17 7.92
N ALA A 125 -5.62 8.06 8.69
CA ALA A 125 -6.52 7.70 9.78
C ALA A 125 -7.72 6.88 9.29
N GLU A 126 -8.31 7.28 8.17
CA GLU A 126 -9.47 6.58 7.60
C GLU A 126 -9.06 5.23 6.99
N VAL A 127 -7.90 5.14 6.34
CA VAL A 127 -7.35 3.85 5.88
C VAL A 127 -7.14 2.90 7.07
N LEU A 128 -6.52 3.37 8.15
CA LEU A 128 -6.30 2.57 9.36
C LEU A 128 -7.62 2.06 9.93
N ARG A 129 -8.61 2.95 10.09
CA ARG A 129 -9.92 2.57 10.62
C ARG A 129 -10.59 1.49 9.76
N GLN A 130 -10.71 1.72 8.45
CA GLN A 130 -11.41 0.80 7.54
C GLN A 130 -10.66 -0.53 7.40
N ALA A 131 -9.34 -0.49 7.24
CA ALA A 131 -8.54 -1.70 7.08
C ALA A 131 -8.54 -2.55 8.35
N CYS A 132 -8.49 -1.94 9.54
CA CYS A 132 -8.57 -2.66 10.82
C CYS A 132 -9.94 -3.31 11.04
N GLU A 133 -11.03 -2.64 10.64
CA GLU A 133 -12.39 -3.20 10.71
C GLU A 133 -12.58 -4.38 9.73
N ALA A 134 -11.98 -4.30 8.55
CA ALA A 134 -12.11 -5.32 7.51
C ALA A 134 -11.11 -6.47 7.63
N ALA A 135 -10.08 -6.33 8.46
CA ALA A 135 -9.01 -7.33 8.55
C ALA A 135 -9.53 -8.67 9.07
N PRO A 136 -9.03 -9.79 8.51
CA PRO A 136 -9.39 -11.11 9.00
C PRO A 136 -8.95 -11.29 10.46
N ALA A 137 -9.70 -12.11 11.19
CA ALA A 137 -9.35 -12.51 12.54
C ALA A 137 -8.03 -13.27 12.60
#